data_2174ea320f00ae4743b855eb76c94c3f
#
_entry.id   2174ea320f00ae4743b855eb76c94c3f
#
_cell.length_a   1.000
_cell.length_b   1.000
_cell.length_c   1.000
_cell.angle_alpha   90.00
_cell.angle_beta   90.00
_cell.angle_gamma   90.00
#
_symmetry.space_group_name_H-M   'P 1'
#
loop_
_entity.id
_entity.type
_entity.pdbx_description
1 polymer ?
#
loop_
_entity_poly.entity_id
_entity_poly.type
_entity_poly.pdbx_seq_one_letter_code
_entity_poly.pdbx_strand_id
1 'polypeptide(L)'
;MTSAAPARFTVATYNIHKGFSQLARRVVIHELRERLHGLAADILFLQEVLHTNDRHANRYRDWPRRPQHEFIAGEFWNEVAYGRNAVYPHGHHGNAVLSRFPMLTQENLDISAHLFEGRGLLHCEIELGNGTPSLHCMNVHLGLFERGRQWQIRALVDRIRAEVPDGAPLIIAGDFNDWRSKGDRALTEALNCVEVFEHVNGRPARTFPSLMPVFRLDRIYARGLKVVDARVHYATLGKRMSDHAALAATFEVIPGRRRR
;
A
#
# COMPACT_ATOMS: atom_id res chain seq x y z
N MET A 1 -29.79 -0.44 4.07
CA MET A 1 -29.76 -0.18 2.60
C MET A 1 -28.48 -0.81 2.09
N THR A 2 -28.56 -1.94 1.37
CA THR A 2 -27.40 -2.62 0.78
C THR A 2 -26.96 -1.81 -0.43
N SER A 3 -25.81 -1.11 -0.33
CA SER A 3 -25.22 -0.42 -1.47
C SER A 3 -24.85 -1.42 -2.57
N ALA A 4 -25.10 -1.09 -3.83
CA ALA A 4 -24.62 -1.91 -4.95
C ALA A 4 -23.10 -1.94 -4.96
N ALA A 5 -22.49 -3.12 -5.22
CA ALA A 5 -21.04 -3.20 -5.38
C ALA A 5 -20.59 -2.21 -6.46
N PRO A 6 -19.49 -1.48 -6.25
CA PRO A 6 -19.00 -0.56 -7.26
C PRO A 6 -18.65 -1.35 -8.52
N ALA A 7 -19.12 -0.91 -9.68
CA ALA A 7 -18.70 -1.49 -10.95
C ALA A 7 -17.17 -1.37 -11.13
N ARG A 8 -16.59 -0.26 -10.62
CA ARG A 8 -15.16 0.05 -10.65
C ARG A 8 -14.72 0.68 -9.34
N PHE A 9 -13.48 0.40 -8.94
CA PHE A 9 -12.81 1.07 -7.83
C PHE A 9 -11.34 1.29 -8.15
N THR A 10 -10.75 2.31 -7.53
CA THR A 10 -9.35 2.68 -7.72
C THR A 10 -8.57 2.42 -6.45
N VAL A 11 -7.41 1.80 -6.61
CA VAL A 11 -6.44 1.54 -5.54
C VAL A 11 -5.18 2.33 -5.82
N ALA A 12 -4.58 2.91 -4.78
CA ALA A 12 -3.26 3.52 -4.91
C ALA A 12 -2.30 3.01 -3.83
N THR A 13 -0.99 3.02 -4.13
CA THR A 13 0.07 2.76 -3.14
C THR A 13 1.13 3.84 -3.19
N TYR A 14 1.63 4.22 -2.02
CA TYR A 14 2.64 5.26 -1.90
C TYR A 14 3.48 5.14 -0.63
N ASN A 15 4.79 5.02 -0.77
CA ASN A 15 5.73 5.24 0.32
C ASN A 15 5.86 6.75 0.56
N ILE A 16 5.36 7.26 1.70
CA ILE A 16 5.26 8.68 2.01
C ILE A 16 6.51 9.26 2.68
N HIS A 17 7.59 8.48 2.82
CA HIS A 17 8.86 8.91 3.40
C HIS A 17 8.64 9.70 4.71
N LYS A 18 7.84 9.15 5.63
CA LYS A 18 7.52 9.72 6.95
C LYS A 18 6.94 11.15 6.91
N GLY A 19 6.38 11.58 5.76
CA GLY A 19 5.84 12.92 5.58
C GLY A 19 6.91 14.00 5.36
N PHE A 20 8.13 13.59 4.97
CA PHE A 20 9.21 14.50 4.63
C PHE A 20 9.51 14.50 3.13
N SER A 21 10.01 15.64 2.64
CA SER A 21 10.54 15.75 1.28
C SER A 21 11.77 14.86 1.10
N GLN A 22 12.11 14.56 -0.15
CA GLN A 22 13.36 13.89 -0.50
C GLN A 22 14.54 14.53 0.25
N LEU A 23 15.41 13.72 0.86
CA LEU A 23 16.48 14.11 1.77
C LEU A 23 16.01 14.66 3.14
N ALA A 24 14.76 14.42 3.52
CA ALA A 24 14.17 14.82 4.82
C ALA A 24 14.38 16.32 5.18
N ARG A 25 14.42 17.21 4.18
CA ARG A 25 14.73 18.63 4.37
C ARG A 25 13.55 19.46 4.84
N ARG A 26 12.32 19.05 4.52
CA ARG A 26 11.08 19.79 4.77
C ARG A 26 9.94 18.85 5.11
N VAL A 27 9.08 19.25 6.05
CA VAL A 27 7.78 18.61 6.30
C VAL A 27 6.87 18.91 5.10
N VAL A 28 6.28 17.87 4.52
CA VAL A 28 5.43 17.96 3.33
C VAL A 28 4.10 17.21 3.49
N ILE A 29 3.77 16.84 4.72
CA ILE A 29 2.60 16.00 5.00
C ILE A 29 1.28 16.66 4.56
N HIS A 30 1.18 17.99 4.60
CA HIS A 30 0.01 18.75 4.15
C HIS A 30 -0.14 18.66 2.63
N GLU A 31 0.93 18.91 1.89
CA GLU A 31 0.95 18.79 0.42
C GLU A 31 0.75 17.34 -0.04
N LEU A 32 1.27 16.37 0.75
CA LEU A 32 1.02 14.93 0.53
C LEU A 32 -0.46 14.61 0.65
N ARG A 33 -1.13 15.10 1.70
CA ARG A 33 -2.57 14.91 1.89
C ARG A 33 -3.35 15.40 0.68
N GLU A 34 -3.14 16.65 0.25
CA GLU A 34 -3.82 17.23 -0.92
C GLU A 34 -3.58 16.41 -2.18
N ARG A 35 -2.35 15.96 -2.40
CA ARG A 35 -2.01 15.11 -3.54
C ARG A 35 -2.70 13.75 -3.49
N LEU A 36 -2.73 13.11 -2.33
CA LEU A 36 -3.36 11.81 -2.14
C LEU A 36 -4.88 11.87 -2.35
N HIS A 37 -5.53 12.93 -1.86
CA HIS A 37 -6.94 13.21 -2.15
C HIS A 37 -7.16 13.39 -3.66
N GLY A 38 -6.24 14.06 -4.36
CA GLY A 38 -6.29 14.26 -5.80
C GLY A 38 -6.12 12.98 -6.64
N LEU A 39 -5.63 11.87 -6.04
CA LEU A 39 -5.61 10.56 -6.71
C LEU A 39 -7.00 9.95 -6.85
N ALA A 40 -7.97 10.42 -6.05
CA ALA A 40 -9.34 9.92 -5.97
C ALA A 40 -9.40 8.38 -5.79
N ALA A 41 -8.41 7.81 -5.08
CA ALA A 41 -8.36 6.38 -4.79
C ALA A 41 -9.41 6.00 -3.75
N ASP A 42 -10.12 4.90 -3.98
CA ASP A 42 -11.09 4.36 -3.03
C ASP A 42 -10.38 3.62 -1.88
N ILE A 43 -9.24 2.97 -2.19
CA ILE A 43 -8.39 2.29 -1.21
C ILE A 43 -6.95 2.77 -1.40
N LEU A 44 -6.31 3.18 -0.31
CA LEU A 44 -4.95 3.72 -0.32
C LEU A 44 -4.03 2.93 0.60
N PHE A 45 -2.93 2.43 0.06
CA PHE A 45 -1.88 1.71 0.76
C PHE A 45 -0.70 2.65 1.00
N LEU A 46 -0.35 2.88 2.25
CA LEU A 46 0.73 3.78 2.64
C LEU A 46 1.85 3.04 3.36
N GLN A 47 3.09 3.39 3.07
CA GLN A 47 4.28 2.89 3.75
C GLN A 47 5.05 4.05 4.38
N GLU A 48 5.87 3.75 5.39
CA GLU A 48 6.59 4.73 6.21
C GLU A 48 5.70 5.77 6.88
N VAL A 49 4.54 5.36 7.35
CA VAL A 49 3.58 6.26 8.03
C VAL A 49 3.98 6.42 9.50
N LEU A 50 4.25 7.64 9.94
CA LEU A 50 4.46 7.94 11.36
C LEU A 50 3.11 8.03 12.09
N HIS A 51 3.01 7.31 13.23
CA HIS A 51 1.85 7.44 14.12
C HIS A 51 2.05 8.65 15.04
N THR A 52 2.94 8.53 16.00
CA THR A 52 3.35 9.61 16.88
C THR A 52 4.86 9.82 16.76
N ASN A 53 5.30 11.06 16.89
CA ASN A 53 6.72 11.37 17.02
C ASN A 53 6.87 12.69 17.79
N ASP A 54 7.10 12.57 19.09
CA ASP A 54 7.19 13.73 19.99
C ASP A 54 8.35 14.67 19.63
N ARG A 55 9.46 14.10 19.13
CA ARG A 55 10.59 14.90 18.68
C ARG A 55 10.25 15.76 17.46
N HIS A 56 9.49 15.23 16.51
CA HIS A 56 9.05 15.99 15.33
C HIS A 56 7.97 17.00 15.71
N ALA A 57 7.01 16.63 16.56
CA ALA A 57 5.97 17.52 17.06
C ALA A 57 6.55 18.75 17.79
N ASN A 58 7.64 18.56 18.55
CA ASN A 58 8.32 19.67 19.24
C ASN A 58 9.22 20.51 18.31
N ARG A 59 9.71 19.92 17.19
CA ARG A 59 10.65 20.59 16.28
C ARG A 59 9.98 21.35 15.15
N TYR A 60 8.85 20.85 14.64
CA TYR A 60 8.20 21.40 13.46
C TYR A 60 6.82 21.94 13.80
N ARG A 61 6.61 23.25 13.58
CA ARG A 61 5.36 23.95 13.89
C ARG A 61 4.15 23.36 13.14
N ASP A 62 4.38 22.95 11.89
CA ASP A 62 3.34 22.43 10.99
C ASP A 62 3.17 20.91 11.08
N TRP A 63 3.72 20.26 12.13
CA TRP A 63 3.55 18.84 12.34
C TRP A 63 2.12 18.53 12.78
N PRO A 64 1.45 17.51 12.15
CA PRO A 64 0.08 17.14 12.54
C PRO A 64 0.01 16.71 14.01
N ARG A 65 -1.00 17.16 14.74
CA ARG A 65 -1.23 16.75 16.13
C ARG A 65 -1.80 15.35 16.27
N ARG A 66 -2.35 14.79 15.18
CA ARG A 66 -2.87 13.42 15.10
C ARG A 66 -1.93 12.54 14.27
N PRO A 67 -2.03 11.21 14.39
CA PRO A 67 -1.27 10.28 13.54
C PRO A 67 -1.39 10.62 12.06
N GLN A 68 -0.31 10.40 11.28
CA GLN A 68 -0.28 10.79 9.87
C GLN A 68 -1.37 10.09 9.04
N HIS A 69 -1.66 8.81 9.30
CA HIS A 69 -2.73 8.09 8.60
C HIS A 69 -4.11 8.71 8.85
N GLU A 70 -4.43 9.10 10.08
CA GLU A 70 -5.68 9.79 10.40
C GLU A 70 -5.71 11.20 9.79
N PHE A 71 -4.59 11.91 9.82
CA PHE A 71 -4.48 13.23 9.22
C PHE A 71 -4.68 13.19 7.70
N ILE A 72 -4.10 12.18 7.02
CA ILE A 72 -4.26 11.98 5.57
C ILE A 72 -5.70 11.55 5.26
N ALA A 73 -6.27 10.63 6.04
CA ALA A 73 -7.62 10.14 5.81
C ALA A 73 -8.66 11.27 5.81
N GLY A 74 -8.61 12.13 6.83
CA GLY A 74 -9.57 13.23 7.00
C GLY A 74 -11.00 12.71 6.96
N GLU A 75 -11.83 13.29 6.10
CA GLU A 75 -13.22 12.87 5.83
C GLU A 75 -13.33 12.08 4.51
N PHE A 76 -12.21 11.87 3.81
CA PHE A 76 -12.22 11.23 2.48
C PHE A 76 -12.23 9.69 2.58
N TRP A 77 -11.49 9.13 3.54
CA TRP A 77 -11.49 7.71 3.86
C TRP A 77 -12.01 7.49 5.27
N ASN A 78 -13.15 6.81 5.39
CA ASN A 78 -13.84 6.61 6.67
C ASN A 78 -13.23 5.46 7.48
N GLU A 79 -12.56 4.53 6.82
CA GLU A 79 -11.94 3.33 7.42
C GLU A 79 -10.42 3.44 7.37
N VAL A 80 -9.78 3.19 8.51
CA VAL A 80 -8.34 3.36 8.68
C VAL A 80 -7.76 2.18 9.46
N ALA A 81 -6.86 1.45 8.83
CA ALA A 81 -6.02 0.43 9.46
C ALA A 81 -4.57 0.93 9.57
N TYR A 82 -3.92 0.64 10.70
CA TYR A 82 -2.51 0.96 10.91
C TYR A 82 -1.76 -0.21 11.53
N GLY A 83 -0.70 -0.66 10.85
CA GLY A 83 0.23 -1.67 11.33
C GLY A 83 1.51 -1.05 11.87
N ARG A 84 1.75 -1.18 13.19
CA ARG A 84 2.96 -0.69 13.85
C ARG A 84 4.12 -1.65 13.59
N ASN A 85 5.18 -1.18 12.91
CA ASN A 85 6.31 -2.01 12.51
C ASN A 85 7.60 -1.66 13.26
N ALA A 86 8.11 -0.43 13.14
CA ALA A 86 9.35 -0.01 13.77
C ALA A 86 9.06 0.96 14.92
N VAL A 87 9.59 0.64 16.10
CA VAL A 87 9.39 1.39 17.35
C VAL A 87 10.69 2.04 17.78
N TYR A 88 10.62 3.32 18.16
CA TYR A 88 11.74 4.14 18.64
C TYR A 88 11.40 4.77 19.98
N PRO A 89 12.37 5.30 20.73
CA PRO A 89 12.10 5.99 21.99
C PRO A 89 11.12 7.17 21.90
N HIS A 90 10.99 7.78 20.72
CA HIS A 90 10.17 8.99 20.50
C HIS A 90 8.94 8.75 19.60
N GLY A 91 8.60 7.52 19.32
CA GLY A 91 7.46 7.17 18.48
C GLY A 91 7.63 5.90 17.68
N HIS A 92 6.77 5.70 16.69
CA HIS A 92 6.82 4.52 15.83
C HIS A 92 6.31 4.85 14.43
N HIS A 93 6.69 4.03 13.46
CA HIS A 93 6.14 4.09 12.11
C HIS A 93 5.75 2.69 11.60
N GLY A 94 4.97 2.67 10.54
CA GLY A 94 4.51 1.43 9.93
C GLY A 94 3.79 1.64 8.62
N ASN A 95 2.89 0.71 8.34
CA ASN A 95 2.05 0.72 7.14
C ASN A 95 0.62 1.15 7.51
N ALA A 96 -0.11 1.75 6.57
CA ALA A 96 -1.53 2.04 6.75
C ALA A 96 -2.33 1.66 5.49
N VAL A 97 -3.58 1.25 5.69
CA VAL A 97 -4.58 1.10 4.65
C VAL A 97 -5.74 2.01 4.99
N LEU A 98 -6.10 2.88 4.04
CA LEU A 98 -7.25 3.77 4.16
C LEU A 98 -8.29 3.32 3.15
N SER A 99 -9.58 3.26 3.54
CA SER A 99 -10.65 2.77 2.67
C SER A 99 -11.89 3.64 2.76
N ARG A 100 -12.55 3.83 1.63
CA ARG A 100 -13.91 4.37 1.54
C ARG A 100 -14.98 3.31 1.76
N PHE A 101 -14.58 2.04 1.65
CA PHE A 101 -15.45 0.88 1.87
C PHE A 101 -15.27 0.35 3.28
N PRO A 102 -16.30 -0.31 3.86
CA PRO A 102 -16.22 -0.90 5.19
C PRO A 102 -15.08 -1.91 5.30
N MET A 103 -14.32 -1.82 6.39
CA MET A 103 -13.24 -2.74 6.73
C MET A 103 -13.76 -3.75 7.75
N LEU A 104 -13.80 -5.03 7.36
CA LEU A 104 -14.34 -6.12 8.18
C LEU A 104 -13.33 -6.58 9.23
N THR A 105 -12.07 -6.74 8.81
CA THR A 105 -10.97 -7.18 9.67
C THR A 105 -9.69 -6.47 9.32
N GLN A 106 -8.78 -6.35 10.31
CA GLN A 106 -7.42 -5.88 10.11
C GLN A 106 -6.47 -6.62 11.04
N GLU A 107 -5.32 -7.01 10.54
CA GLU A 107 -4.26 -7.65 11.31
C GLU A 107 -2.89 -7.23 10.79
N ASN A 108 -1.96 -6.94 11.69
CA ASN A 108 -0.58 -6.63 11.34
C ASN A 108 0.36 -7.71 11.87
N LEU A 109 1.01 -8.42 10.95
CA LEU A 109 1.98 -9.48 11.28
C LEU A 109 3.39 -8.93 11.20
N ASP A 110 4.21 -9.24 12.18
CA ASP A 110 5.64 -8.99 12.12
C ASP A 110 6.30 -9.98 11.14
N ILE A 111 6.86 -9.46 10.07
CA ILE A 111 7.62 -10.20 9.07
C ILE A 111 9.09 -9.77 9.03
N SER A 112 9.61 -9.20 10.12
CA SER A 112 11.01 -8.81 10.21
C SER A 112 11.95 -10.00 10.09
N ALA A 113 12.93 -9.94 9.21
CA ALA A 113 13.91 -10.99 9.02
C ALA A 113 14.99 -11.00 10.14
N HIS A 114 15.09 -9.92 10.90
CA HIS A 114 15.96 -9.81 12.07
C HIS A 114 15.43 -8.74 13.06
N LEU A 115 15.89 -8.81 14.32
CA LEU A 115 15.38 -8.02 15.45
C LEU A 115 15.36 -6.50 15.27
N PHE A 116 16.20 -5.95 14.41
CA PHE A 116 16.33 -4.48 14.22
C PHE A 116 15.69 -3.97 12.93
N GLU A 117 14.94 -4.80 12.21
CA GLU A 117 14.42 -4.40 10.90
C GLU A 117 13.10 -3.64 10.98
N GLY A 118 12.13 -4.12 11.74
CA GLY A 118 10.80 -3.51 11.90
C GLY A 118 9.98 -3.52 10.59
N ARG A 119 9.65 -4.72 10.08
CA ARG A 119 8.82 -4.92 8.88
C ARG A 119 7.52 -5.62 9.22
N GLY A 120 6.42 -5.14 8.64
CA GLY A 120 5.09 -5.71 8.88
C GLY A 120 4.33 -5.95 7.60
N LEU A 121 3.45 -6.94 7.67
CA LEU A 121 2.40 -7.22 6.69
C LEU A 121 1.08 -6.79 7.30
N LEU A 122 0.48 -5.72 6.80
CA LEU A 122 -0.85 -5.30 7.20
C LEU A 122 -1.89 -5.92 6.26
N HIS A 123 -2.68 -6.85 6.79
CA HIS A 123 -3.78 -7.53 6.11
C HIS A 123 -5.10 -6.90 6.52
N CYS A 124 -5.89 -6.45 5.55
CA CYS A 124 -7.23 -5.93 5.74
C CYS A 124 -8.22 -6.69 4.85
N GLU A 125 -9.40 -6.99 5.36
CA GLU A 125 -10.52 -7.51 4.60
C GLU A 125 -11.56 -6.40 4.41
N ILE A 126 -11.92 -6.10 3.16
CA ILE A 126 -12.74 -4.95 2.79
C ILE A 126 -14.01 -5.44 2.08
N GLU A 127 -15.17 -4.94 2.52
CA GLU A 127 -16.46 -5.25 1.92
C GLU A 127 -16.73 -4.35 0.71
N LEU A 128 -16.69 -4.91 -0.50
CA LEU A 128 -17.04 -4.17 -1.72
C LEU A 128 -18.56 -4.04 -1.96
N GLY A 129 -19.38 -4.75 -1.19
CA GLY A 129 -20.85 -4.72 -1.24
C GLY A 129 -21.48 -5.86 -2.05
N ASN A 130 -22.79 -6.04 -1.81
CA ASN A 130 -23.78 -6.87 -2.53
C ASN A 130 -23.35 -8.25 -3.03
N GLY A 131 -23.01 -9.15 -2.09
CA GLY A 131 -22.78 -10.56 -2.44
C GLY A 131 -21.54 -10.82 -3.27
N THR A 132 -20.65 -9.83 -3.40
CA THR A 132 -19.29 -10.05 -3.87
C THR A 132 -18.46 -10.58 -2.71
N PRO A 133 -17.52 -11.52 -2.96
CA PRO A 133 -16.54 -11.90 -1.94
C PRO A 133 -15.78 -10.66 -1.47
N SER A 134 -15.40 -10.64 -0.18
CA SER A 134 -14.59 -9.58 0.38
C SER A 134 -13.26 -9.45 -0.37
N LEU A 135 -12.76 -8.22 -0.50
CA LEU A 135 -11.45 -7.95 -1.05
C LEU A 135 -10.39 -8.06 0.05
N HIS A 136 -9.44 -8.96 -0.12
CA HIS A 136 -8.26 -9.03 0.74
C HIS A 136 -7.18 -8.07 0.27
N CYS A 137 -6.72 -7.22 1.17
CA CYS A 137 -5.71 -6.19 0.93
C CYS A 137 -4.47 -6.47 1.77
N MET A 138 -3.31 -6.67 1.13
CA MET A 138 -2.02 -6.90 1.77
C MET A 138 -1.10 -5.70 1.53
N ASN A 139 -0.81 -4.92 2.57
CA ASN A 139 0.13 -3.80 2.48
C ASN A 139 1.49 -4.21 3.05
N VAL A 140 2.53 -4.10 2.24
CA VAL A 140 3.90 -4.49 2.59
C VAL A 140 4.89 -3.35 2.43
N HIS A 141 5.92 -3.35 3.27
CA HIS A 141 7.16 -2.63 3.05
C HIS A 141 8.32 -3.58 3.39
N LEU A 142 8.90 -4.21 2.36
CA LEU A 142 9.90 -5.26 2.53
C LEU A 142 11.30 -4.70 2.83
N GLY A 143 12.17 -5.58 3.31
CA GLY A 143 13.55 -5.26 3.68
C GLY A 143 14.46 -4.97 2.47
N LEU A 144 15.56 -4.25 2.73
CA LEU A 144 16.55 -3.89 1.70
C LEU A 144 17.42 -5.07 1.26
N PHE A 145 17.61 -6.07 2.14
CA PHE A 145 18.50 -7.20 1.88
C PHE A 145 17.76 -8.37 1.26
N GLU A 146 18.32 -8.94 0.21
CA GLU A 146 17.74 -10.02 -0.61
C GLU A 146 17.26 -11.21 0.23
N ARG A 147 18.10 -11.72 1.15
CA ARG A 147 17.74 -12.89 1.99
C ARG A 147 16.52 -12.60 2.88
N GLY A 148 16.48 -11.42 3.47
CA GLY A 148 15.34 -10.97 4.29
C GLY A 148 14.07 -10.87 3.45
N ARG A 149 14.13 -10.23 2.27
CA ARG A 149 13.00 -10.13 1.36
C ARG A 149 12.44 -11.47 0.93
N GLN A 150 13.30 -12.43 0.58
CA GLN A 150 12.82 -13.76 0.21
C GLN A 150 12.09 -14.47 1.36
N TRP A 151 12.56 -14.31 2.59
CA TRP A 151 11.86 -14.81 3.76
C TRP A 151 10.51 -14.11 3.95
N GLN A 152 10.48 -12.79 3.83
CA GLN A 152 9.27 -11.96 3.93
C GLN A 152 8.24 -12.29 2.84
N ILE A 153 8.69 -12.53 1.60
CA ILE A 153 7.82 -12.97 0.51
C ILE A 153 7.23 -14.35 0.79
N ARG A 154 7.99 -15.29 1.36
CA ARG A 154 7.44 -16.59 1.78
C ARG A 154 6.38 -16.42 2.87
N ALA A 155 6.67 -15.62 3.91
CA ALA A 155 5.70 -15.33 4.96
C ALA A 155 4.41 -14.70 4.41
N LEU A 156 4.51 -13.79 3.43
CA LEU A 156 3.38 -13.21 2.72
C LEU A 156 2.57 -14.28 1.96
N VAL A 157 3.25 -15.16 1.21
CA VAL A 157 2.59 -16.26 0.47
C VAL A 157 1.90 -17.23 1.43
N ASP A 158 2.57 -17.61 2.52
CA ASP A 158 2.02 -18.53 3.52
C ASP A 158 0.80 -17.92 4.21
N ARG A 159 0.84 -16.64 4.57
CA ARG A 159 -0.31 -15.92 5.12
C ARG A 159 -1.49 -15.90 4.16
N ILE A 160 -1.26 -15.58 2.88
CA ILE A 160 -2.33 -15.54 1.88
C ILE A 160 -2.96 -16.91 1.68
N ARG A 161 -2.16 -17.98 1.65
CA ARG A 161 -2.67 -19.34 1.53
C ARG A 161 -3.47 -19.80 2.74
N ALA A 162 -3.13 -19.34 3.93
CA ALA A 162 -3.82 -19.69 5.17
C ALA A 162 -5.15 -18.94 5.34
N GLU A 163 -5.19 -17.67 4.98
CA GLU A 163 -6.29 -16.77 5.37
C GLU A 163 -7.16 -16.27 4.21
N VAL A 164 -6.66 -16.34 2.97
CA VAL A 164 -7.41 -15.84 1.82
C VAL A 164 -8.02 -17.01 1.06
N PRO A 165 -9.36 -17.10 1.01
CA PRO A 165 -10.03 -18.18 0.28
C PRO A 165 -9.59 -18.26 -1.19
N ASP A 166 -9.56 -19.48 -1.72
CA ASP A 166 -9.24 -19.70 -3.12
C ASP A 166 -10.22 -18.95 -4.03
N GLY A 167 -9.65 -18.18 -4.98
CA GLY A 167 -10.45 -17.37 -5.91
C GLY A 167 -11.01 -16.06 -5.31
N ALA A 168 -10.83 -15.78 -4.02
CA ALA A 168 -11.21 -14.48 -3.46
C ALA A 168 -10.41 -13.34 -4.10
N PRO A 169 -11.02 -12.17 -4.29
CA PRO A 169 -10.32 -10.98 -4.75
C PRO A 169 -9.18 -10.62 -3.80
N LEU A 170 -8.00 -10.37 -4.36
CA LEU A 170 -6.79 -10.05 -3.60
C LEU A 170 -6.03 -8.92 -4.27
N ILE A 171 -5.57 -7.96 -3.48
CA ILE A 171 -4.60 -6.95 -3.87
C ILE A 171 -3.43 -7.00 -2.89
N ILE A 172 -2.21 -7.09 -3.42
CA ILE A 172 -0.97 -6.96 -2.67
C ILE A 172 -0.29 -5.70 -3.20
N ALA A 173 -0.07 -4.71 -2.34
CA ALA A 173 0.53 -3.45 -2.76
C ALA A 173 1.54 -2.94 -1.74
N GLY A 174 2.49 -2.13 -2.21
CA GLY A 174 3.47 -1.50 -1.33
C GLY A 174 4.86 -1.38 -1.94
N ASP A 175 5.82 -1.12 -1.05
CA ASP A 175 7.25 -1.03 -1.37
C ASP A 175 7.91 -2.40 -1.16
N PHE A 176 8.23 -3.05 -2.26
CA PHE A 176 8.86 -4.38 -2.24
C PHE A 176 10.38 -4.32 -2.12
N ASN A 177 11.01 -3.15 -2.32
CA ASN A 177 12.46 -2.99 -2.35
C ASN A 177 13.18 -3.99 -3.27
N ASP A 178 12.45 -4.56 -4.24
CA ASP A 178 12.95 -5.62 -5.12
C ASP A 178 13.31 -5.09 -6.53
N TRP A 179 14.41 -4.34 -6.60
CA TRP A 179 14.89 -3.78 -7.88
C TRP A 179 15.31 -4.84 -8.92
N ARG A 180 15.49 -6.10 -8.50
CA ARG A 180 15.88 -7.23 -9.37
C ARG A 180 14.71 -8.09 -9.79
N SER A 181 13.49 -7.77 -9.34
CA SER A 181 12.24 -8.51 -9.62
C SER A 181 12.32 -10.03 -9.31
N LYS A 182 13.07 -10.39 -8.28
CA LYS A 182 13.22 -11.80 -7.89
C LYS A 182 12.00 -12.36 -7.15
N GLY A 183 11.23 -11.48 -6.51
CA GLY A 183 9.98 -11.84 -5.84
C GLY A 183 8.79 -11.99 -6.77
N ASP A 184 8.82 -11.38 -7.95
CA ASP A 184 7.69 -11.34 -8.89
C ASP A 184 7.19 -12.74 -9.22
N ARG A 185 8.10 -13.66 -9.58
CA ARG A 185 7.76 -15.03 -9.94
C ARG A 185 7.11 -15.80 -8.78
N ALA A 186 7.61 -15.62 -7.57
CA ALA A 186 7.05 -16.29 -6.39
C ALA A 186 5.60 -15.84 -6.11
N LEU A 187 5.28 -14.57 -6.32
CA LEU A 187 3.93 -14.04 -6.12
C LEU A 187 2.99 -14.40 -7.28
N THR A 188 3.44 -14.24 -8.53
CA THR A 188 2.61 -14.52 -9.70
C THR A 188 2.28 -16.00 -9.84
N GLU A 189 3.26 -16.90 -9.69
CA GLU A 189 3.04 -18.36 -9.82
C GLU A 189 2.38 -18.96 -8.58
N ALA A 190 2.84 -18.59 -7.36
CA ALA A 190 2.35 -19.23 -6.13
C ALA A 190 0.92 -18.81 -5.75
N LEU A 191 0.48 -17.61 -6.15
CA LEU A 191 -0.79 -17.00 -5.75
C LEU A 191 -1.74 -16.79 -6.94
N ASN A 192 -1.31 -17.11 -8.16
CA ASN A 192 -2.05 -16.83 -9.40
C ASN A 192 -2.43 -15.33 -9.52
N CYS A 193 -1.49 -14.46 -9.15
CA CYS A 193 -1.62 -13.01 -9.26
C CYS A 193 -1.01 -12.50 -10.57
N VAL A 194 -1.48 -11.34 -11.04
CA VAL A 194 -0.82 -10.56 -12.08
C VAL A 194 -0.12 -9.35 -11.47
N GLU A 195 1.08 -8.99 -11.94
CA GLU A 195 1.66 -7.66 -11.65
C GLU A 195 0.94 -6.66 -12.56
N VAL A 196 0.28 -5.68 -11.94
CA VAL A 196 -0.71 -4.84 -12.61
C VAL A 196 -0.11 -3.97 -13.72
N PHE A 197 1.08 -3.38 -13.49
CA PHE A 197 1.74 -2.53 -14.48
C PHE A 197 2.36 -3.33 -15.62
N GLU A 198 2.88 -4.51 -15.35
CA GLU A 198 3.36 -5.42 -16.38
C GLU A 198 2.20 -5.90 -17.25
N HIS A 199 1.05 -6.22 -16.63
CA HIS A 199 -0.15 -6.65 -17.34
C HIS A 199 -0.69 -5.56 -18.28
N VAL A 200 -0.73 -4.29 -17.83
CA VAL A 200 -1.31 -3.17 -18.62
C VAL A 200 -0.29 -2.57 -19.58
N ASN A 201 0.96 -2.38 -19.12
CA ASN A 201 1.98 -1.59 -19.82
C ASN A 201 3.14 -2.44 -20.38
N GLY A 202 3.10 -3.77 -20.23
CA GLY A 202 4.13 -4.71 -20.69
C GLY A 202 5.43 -4.67 -19.85
N ARG A 203 5.46 -3.91 -18.77
CA ARG A 203 6.61 -3.80 -17.86
C ARG A 203 6.21 -3.22 -16.51
N PRO A 204 6.84 -3.64 -15.40
CA PRO A 204 6.63 -3.05 -14.09
C PRO A 204 7.00 -1.56 -14.05
N ALA A 205 6.31 -0.79 -13.19
CA ALA A 205 6.50 0.63 -13.04
C ALA A 205 7.87 0.99 -12.45
N ARG A 206 8.50 2.07 -12.92
CA ARG A 206 9.66 2.68 -12.27
C ARG A 206 9.17 3.76 -11.31
N THR A 207 9.57 3.70 -10.05
CA THR A 207 9.04 4.56 -8.99
C THR A 207 10.10 5.32 -8.21
N PHE A 208 11.35 4.84 -8.20
CA PHE A 208 12.43 5.40 -7.39
C PHE A 208 13.70 5.70 -8.22
N PRO A 209 14.43 6.80 -7.95
CA PRO A 209 13.98 7.98 -7.21
C PRO A 209 12.90 8.74 -8.02
N SER A 210 11.93 9.36 -7.34
CA SER A 210 10.73 9.94 -7.97
C SER A 210 10.98 11.00 -9.06
N LEU A 211 12.13 11.67 -9.04
CA LEU A 211 12.51 12.67 -10.04
C LEU A 211 13.06 12.08 -11.35
N MET A 212 13.76 10.97 -11.24
CA MET A 212 14.38 10.29 -12.36
C MET A 212 14.30 8.79 -12.11
N PRO A 213 13.10 8.20 -12.29
CA PRO A 213 12.81 6.84 -11.86
C PRO A 213 13.61 5.80 -12.65
N VAL A 214 14.45 5.08 -11.92
CA VAL A 214 15.30 3.99 -12.45
C VAL A 214 14.84 2.65 -11.90
N PHE A 215 14.58 2.60 -10.56
CA PHE A 215 14.23 1.36 -9.88
C PHE A 215 12.71 1.14 -9.80
N ARG A 216 12.34 -0.12 -9.77
CA ARG A 216 10.95 -0.63 -9.74
C ARG A 216 10.70 -1.19 -8.34
N LEU A 217 10.59 -0.32 -7.32
CA LEU A 217 10.50 -0.73 -5.93
C LEU A 217 9.06 -0.99 -5.49
N ASP A 218 8.13 -0.16 -5.97
CA ASP A 218 6.71 -0.25 -5.62
C ASP A 218 5.96 -1.11 -6.63
N ARG A 219 5.03 -1.93 -6.16
CA ARG A 219 4.24 -2.87 -6.96
C ARG A 219 2.78 -2.90 -6.53
N ILE A 220 1.94 -3.31 -7.48
CA ILE A 220 0.56 -3.74 -7.21
C ILE A 220 0.38 -5.09 -7.91
N TYR A 221 0.04 -6.13 -7.13
CA TYR A 221 -0.39 -7.43 -7.64
C TYR A 221 -1.87 -7.60 -7.41
N ALA A 222 -2.57 -8.25 -8.32
CA ALA A 222 -4.00 -8.50 -8.22
C ALA A 222 -4.36 -9.93 -8.62
N ARG A 223 -5.39 -10.47 -7.97
CA ARG A 223 -6.05 -11.75 -8.30
C ARG A 223 -7.57 -11.58 -8.17
N GLY A 224 -8.35 -12.27 -9.01
CA GLY A 224 -9.81 -12.27 -8.93
C GLY A 224 -10.48 -10.94 -9.31
N LEU A 225 -9.74 -10.04 -9.95
CA LEU A 225 -10.17 -8.72 -10.41
C LEU A 225 -9.78 -8.50 -11.86
N LYS A 226 -10.59 -7.74 -12.60
CA LYS A 226 -10.21 -7.28 -13.94
C LYS A 226 -9.47 -5.94 -13.81
N VAL A 227 -8.23 -5.88 -14.26
CA VAL A 227 -7.46 -4.64 -14.34
C VAL A 227 -7.97 -3.81 -15.52
N VAL A 228 -8.32 -2.55 -15.25
CA VAL A 228 -8.85 -1.62 -16.27
C VAL A 228 -7.80 -0.61 -16.70
N ASP A 229 -7.06 -0.05 -15.74
CA ASP A 229 -6.05 0.99 -15.99
C ASP A 229 -4.97 0.95 -14.90
N ALA A 230 -3.77 1.42 -15.24
CA ALA A 230 -2.67 1.54 -14.28
C ALA A 230 -1.79 2.75 -14.64
N ARG A 231 -1.57 3.65 -13.67
CA ARG A 231 -0.86 4.92 -13.85
C ARG A 231 0.18 5.17 -12.77
N VAL A 232 1.32 5.72 -13.18
CA VAL A 232 2.35 6.23 -12.26
C VAL A 232 2.17 7.73 -12.09
N HIS A 233 2.09 8.18 -10.85
CA HIS A 233 1.97 9.59 -10.51
C HIS A 233 3.33 10.15 -10.07
N TYR A 234 4.11 10.61 -11.02
CA TYR A 234 5.42 11.20 -10.78
C TYR A 234 5.33 12.55 -10.06
N ALA A 235 6.38 12.88 -9.31
CA ALA A 235 6.53 14.21 -8.76
C ALA A 235 6.74 15.24 -9.89
N THR A 236 6.02 16.36 -9.84
CA THR A 236 6.32 17.51 -10.71
C THR A 236 7.56 18.25 -10.22
N LEU A 237 8.35 18.82 -11.14
CA LEU A 237 9.49 19.67 -10.82
C LEU A 237 9.08 20.77 -9.82
N GLY A 238 9.76 20.83 -8.67
CA GLY A 238 9.47 21.78 -7.59
C GLY A 238 8.59 21.24 -6.44
N LYS A 239 7.86 20.13 -6.61
CA LYS A 239 7.00 19.52 -5.56
C LYS A 239 7.50 18.13 -5.16
N ARG A 240 8.67 18.07 -4.53
CA ARG A 240 9.30 16.82 -4.06
C ARG A 240 8.70 16.39 -2.74
N MET A 241 7.63 15.59 -2.77
CA MET A 241 6.90 15.18 -1.56
C MET A 241 7.39 13.85 -0.98
N SER A 242 7.97 12.97 -1.81
CA SER A 242 8.61 11.71 -1.41
C SER A 242 9.70 11.39 -2.42
N ASP A 243 10.61 10.50 -2.09
CA ASP A 243 11.58 9.91 -3.01
C ASP A 243 11.01 8.79 -3.87
N HIS A 244 9.79 8.33 -3.59
CA HIS A 244 9.00 7.41 -4.42
C HIS A 244 7.98 8.15 -5.30
N ALA A 245 7.52 7.51 -6.38
CA ALA A 245 6.34 7.89 -7.13
C ALA A 245 5.14 7.05 -6.68
N ALA A 246 3.94 7.63 -6.63
CA ALA A 246 2.74 6.89 -6.30
C ALA A 246 2.28 6.05 -7.50
N LEU A 247 1.75 4.85 -7.23
CA LEU A 247 1.09 4.00 -8.20
C LEU A 247 -0.41 4.03 -7.97
N ALA A 248 -1.21 4.07 -9.04
CA ALA A 248 -2.65 3.90 -8.98
C ALA A 248 -3.13 2.92 -10.04
N ALA A 249 -4.12 2.11 -9.71
CA ALA A 249 -4.74 1.16 -10.64
C ALA A 249 -6.25 1.11 -10.41
N THR A 250 -7.00 0.99 -11.50
CA THR A 250 -8.46 0.86 -11.50
C THR A 250 -8.85 -0.57 -11.82
N PHE A 251 -9.78 -1.11 -11.06
CA PHE A 251 -10.26 -2.47 -11.15
C PHE A 251 -11.77 -2.53 -11.38
N GLU A 252 -12.22 -3.57 -12.06
CA GLU A 252 -13.61 -4.01 -12.08
C GLU A 252 -13.74 -5.31 -11.28
N VAL A 253 -14.78 -5.39 -10.47
CA VAL A 253 -15.14 -6.63 -9.78
C VAL A 253 -15.68 -7.62 -10.80
N ILE A 254 -15.09 -8.82 -10.85
CA ILE A 254 -15.60 -9.91 -11.68
C ILE A 254 -16.79 -10.52 -10.93
N PRO A 255 -18.02 -10.44 -11.48
CA PRO A 255 -19.18 -11.08 -10.83
C PRO A 255 -18.89 -12.56 -10.61
N GLY A 256 -18.93 -13.01 -9.36
CA GLY A 256 -18.78 -14.43 -9.05
C GLY A 256 -19.81 -15.26 -9.83
N ARG A 257 -19.40 -16.35 -10.46
CA ARG A 257 -20.36 -17.33 -10.98
C ARG A 257 -21.19 -17.79 -9.80
N ARG A 258 -22.48 -17.42 -9.74
CA ARG A 258 -23.43 -18.03 -8.79
C ARG A 258 -23.32 -19.55 -8.97
N ARG A 259 -22.79 -20.25 -7.98
CA ARG A 259 -22.94 -21.71 -7.94
C ARG A 259 -24.44 -21.96 -7.92
N ARG A 260 -24.94 -22.56 -9.01
CA ARG A 260 -26.31 -23.11 -9.08
C ARG A 260 -26.39 -24.34 -8.22
#